data_b2731729af5494cfd526ae89b485ca8a
#
_entry.id   b2731729af5494cfd526ae89b485ca8a
#
_cell.length_a   1.000
_cell.length_b   1.000
_cell.length_c   1.000
_cell.angle_alpha   90.00
_cell.angle_beta   90.00
_cell.angle_gamma   90.00
#
_symmetry.space_group_name_H-M   'P 1'
#
loop_
_entity.id
_entity.type
_entity.pdbx_description
1 polymer ?
#
loop_
_entity_poly.entity_id
_entity_poly.type
_entity_poly.pdbx_seq_one_letter_code
_entity_poly.pdbx_strand_id
1 'polypeptide(L)'
;LLTSCGSNAEKNPKLQDPTAQTGTNAGPGVVNEKEEDEASEKAGGNAGAASTQETVITNLSDAFTGETTASAKYAAYSKKAQEEGFPQIAMLFKAASASENIHANNHKAVLEDLGATIPVVKPTYTVKTTQENLQDAITGESYEISTMYPEFIANAKSINSQLALISLNYAYKTEQKHKVLYDKALAALQSNQVKTLSMQYYLCPTCGNTYDVMPPKRCGISMTNSEKFIQIEKA
;
A
#
# COMPACT_ATOMS: atom_id res chain seq x y z
N LEU A 1 -53.08 4.10 34.58
CA LEU A 1 -53.93 3.77 33.44
C LEU A 1 -53.05 3.08 32.40
N LEU A 2 -53.38 1.79 32.19
CA LEU A 2 -52.87 0.82 31.24
C LEU A 2 -53.32 1.12 29.80
N THR A 3 -52.49 0.82 28.81
CA THR A 3 -52.77 0.20 27.49
C THR A 3 -51.46 0.01 26.76
N SER A 4 -50.92 -1.11 26.56
CA SER A 4 -51.13 -2.35 25.80
C SER A 4 -51.21 -2.23 24.28
N CYS A 5 -50.39 -3.12 23.63
CA CYS A 5 -50.41 -3.66 22.25
C CYS A 5 -49.84 -2.76 21.13
N GLY A 6 -49.01 -3.24 20.22
CA GLY A 6 -49.02 -4.48 19.50
C GLY A 6 -47.77 -4.69 18.66
N SER A 7 -47.42 -5.92 18.54
CA SER A 7 -46.42 -6.53 17.69
C SER A 7 -46.84 -6.55 16.22
N ASN A 8 -45.90 -6.21 15.32
CA ASN A 8 -46.06 -6.65 13.91
C ASN A 8 -44.73 -7.25 13.43
N ALA A 9 -44.79 -8.56 13.23
CA ALA A 9 -43.79 -9.33 12.52
C ALA A 9 -44.08 -9.24 11.03
N GLU A 10 -43.15 -8.74 10.23
CA GLU A 10 -43.25 -8.85 8.78
C GLU A 10 -42.26 -9.88 8.24
N LYS A 11 -42.84 -10.68 7.37
CA LYS A 11 -42.35 -11.94 6.82
C LYS A 11 -41.29 -11.74 5.74
N ASN A 12 -40.27 -12.58 5.82
CA ASN A 12 -39.24 -12.79 4.82
C ASN A 12 -39.81 -13.59 3.61
N PRO A 13 -39.59 -13.17 2.34
CA PRO A 13 -39.93 -14.00 1.20
C PRO A 13 -38.76 -14.90 0.80
N LYS A 14 -39.10 -16.18 0.61
CA LYS A 14 -38.26 -17.30 0.16
C LYS A 14 -37.70 -17.07 -1.24
N LEU A 15 -36.39 -17.37 -1.39
CA LEU A 15 -35.77 -17.65 -2.68
C LEU A 15 -36.35 -18.96 -3.27
N GLN A 16 -36.76 -18.88 -4.53
CA GLN A 16 -37.13 -20.03 -5.37
C GLN A 16 -35.96 -20.42 -6.27
N ASP A 17 -35.65 -21.70 -6.21
CA ASP A 17 -34.71 -22.43 -7.07
C ASP A 17 -35.44 -22.87 -8.36
N PRO A 18 -34.84 -22.73 -9.55
CA PRO A 18 -35.33 -23.46 -10.73
C PRO A 18 -34.36 -24.58 -11.11
N THR A 19 -34.80 -25.79 -10.83
CA THR A 19 -34.25 -27.05 -11.33
C THR A 19 -34.57 -27.29 -12.81
N ALA A 20 -33.54 -27.74 -13.54
CA ALA A 20 -33.49 -28.79 -14.56
C ALA A 20 -34.49 -28.79 -15.73
N GLN A 21 -33.93 -28.78 -16.93
CA GLN A 21 -34.42 -29.65 -18.02
C GLN A 21 -33.31 -30.26 -18.84
N THR A 22 -33.37 -31.57 -18.92
CA THR A 22 -32.61 -32.53 -19.69
C THR A 22 -33.03 -32.54 -21.18
N GLY A 23 -32.06 -32.73 -22.08
CA GLY A 23 -32.33 -33.00 -23.50
C GLY A 23 -31.18 -33.70 -24.17
N THR A 24 -31.31 -35.00 -24.33
CA THR A 24 -30.45 -35.94 -25.05
C THR A 24 -30.60 -35.81 -26.57
N ASN A 25 -29.47 -35.93 -27.35
CA ASN A 25 -29.39 -36.94 -28.43
C ASN A 25 -28.02 -36.96 -29.13
N ALA A 26 -27.44 -38.10 -29.12
CA ALA A 26 -26.76 -39.02 -29.99
C ALA A 26 -26.02 -38.49 -31.26
N GLY A 27 -24.76 -38.98 -31.34
CA GLY A 27 -23.79 -38.93 -32.45
C GLY A 27 -24.15 -39.82 -33.68
N PRO A 28 -23.23 -40.42 -34.45
CA PRO A 28 -21.75 -40.40 -34.47
C PRO A 28 -21.18 -40.14 -35.88
N GLY A 29 -19.84 -39.97 -36.01
CA GLY A 29 -19.17 -39.93 -37.30
C GLY A 29 -17.64 -39.87 -37.18
N VAL A 30 -17.02 -41.02 -37.25
CA VAL A 30 -15.57 -41.28 -37.43
C VAL A 30 -15.18 -40.89 -38.86
N VAL A 31 -13.96 -40.36 -39.07
CA VAL A 31 -12.88 -40.88 -39.92
C VAL A 31 -11.68 -39.91 -40.01
N ASN A 32 -10.53 -40.47 -39.68
CA ASN A 32 -9.17 -40.49 -40.26
C ASN A 32 -8.51 -39.27 -40.92
N GLU A 33 -7.31 -39.02 -40.35
CA GLU A 33 -5.97 -38.91 -40.90
C GLU A 33 -5.70 -38.07 -42.15
N LYS A 34 -4.82 -37.08 -42.04
CA LYS A 34 -3.41 -37.11 -42.54
C LYS A 34 -2.69 -35.80 -42.31
N GLU A 35 -1.49 -35.94 -41.90
CA GLU A 35 -0.21 -35.24 -41.94
C GLU A 35 -0.01 -34.06 -42.91
N GLU A 36 0.93 -33.17 -42.42
CA GLU A 36 1.88 -32.28 -43.11
C GLU A 36 1.34 -30.92 -43.57
N ASP A 37 1.84 -29.79 -43.02
CA ASP A 37 3.08 -29.14 -43.40
C ASP A 37 3.40 -27.92 -42.53
N GLU A 38 4.70 -27.71 -42.32
CA GLU A 38 5.29 -26.56 -41.64
C GLU A 38 5.02 -25.26 -42.44
N ALA A 39 4.57 -24.23 -41.74
CA ALA A 39 4.83 -22.86 -42.13
C ALA A 39 5.02 -21.97 -40.91
N SER A 40 6.27 -21.60 -40.70
CA SER A 40 6.68 -20.59 -39.73
C SER A 40 6.01 -19.25 -40.04
N GLU A 41 5.21 -18.75 -39.12
CA GLU A 41 4.96 -17.32 -39.04
C GLU A 41 5.46 -16.77 -37.72
N LYS A 42 6.56 -16.03 -37.79
CA LYS A 42 7.03 -15.13 -36.77
C LYS A 42 6.02 -14.00 -36.60
N ALA A 43 5.09 -14.16 -35.68
CA ALA A 43 4.38 -13.03 -35.11
C ALA A 43 5.20 -12.51 -33.93
N GLY A 44 5.96 -11.43 -34.18
CA GLY A 44 6.64 -10.66 -33.15
C GLY A 44 5.62 -9.96 -32.26
N GLY A 45 5.14 -10.66 -31.24
CA GLY A 45 4.50 -10.06 -30.06
C GLY A 45 5.57 -9.90 -29.01
N ASN A 46 5.83 -8.67 -28.60
CA ASN A 46 6.64 -8.35 -27.42
C ASN A 46 5.86 -8.83 -26.19
N ALA A 47 5.87 -10.13 -25.92
CA ALA A 47 5.42 -10.71 -24.66
C ALA A 47 6.42 -10.24 -23.62
N GLY A 48 6.02 -9.30 -22.77
CA GLY A 48 6.80 -8.88 -21.62
C GLY A 48 7.30 -10.12 -20.89
N ALA A 49 8.61 -10.17 -20.61
CA ALA A 49 9.22 -11.31 -19.94
C ALA A 49 8.42 -11.63 -18.68
N ALA A 50 8.06 -12.91 -18.49
CA ALA A 50 7.35 -13.32 -17.27
C ALA A 50 8.19 -12.96 -16.04
N SER A 51 7.57 -12.37 -15.03
CA SER A 51 8.26 -12.02 -13.79
C SER A 51 8.82 -13.28 -13.13
N THR A 52 10.00 -13.16 -12.56
CA THR A 52 10.70 -14.23 -11.88
C THR A 52 10.82 -13.92 -10.39
N GLN A 53 11.25 -14.89 -9.58
CA GLN A 53 11.60 -14.64 -8.19
C GLN A 53 12.70 -13.58 -8.06
N GLU A 54 13.67 -13.58 -8.97
CA GLU A 54 14.74 -12.58 -9.01
C GLU A 54 14.19 -11.16 -9.27
N THR A 55 13.20 -11.02 -10.14
CA THR A 55 12.48 -9.74 -10.35
C THR A 55 11.83 -9.26 -9.07
N VAL A 56 11.16 -10.16 -8.32
CA VAL A 56 10.52 -9.80 -7.05
C VAL A 56 11.56 -9.44 -5.98
N ILE A 57 12.68 -10.13 -5.91
CA ILE A 57 13.80 -9.79 -5.02
C ILE A 57 14.37 -8.41 -5.37
N THR A 58 14.54 -8.10 -6.65
CA THR A 58 14.99 -6.77 -7.11
C THR A 58 13.99 -5.69 -6.69
N ASN A 59 12.70 -5.88 -6.96
CA ASN A 59 11.64 -4.95 -6.58
C ASN A 59 11.59 -4.70 -5.06
N LEU A 60 11.70 -5.75 -4.25
CA LEU A 60 11.74 -5.62 -2.78
C LEU A 60 13.01 -4.92 -2.29
N SER A 61 14.15 -5.14 -2.96
CA SER A 61 15.42 -4.48 -2.66
C SER A 61 15.36 -2.98 -2.98
N ASP A 62 14.73 -2.62 -4.09
CA ASP A 62 14.49 -1.23 -4.48
C ASP A 62 13.51 -0.55 -3.52
N ALA A 63 12.40 -1.21 -3.18
CA ALA A 63 11.45 -0.73 -2.17
C ALA A 63 12.14 -0.54 -0.81
N PHE A 64 12.87 -1.53 -0.30
CA PHE A 64 13.62 -1.43 0.95
C PHE A 64 14.60 -0.24 0.96
N THR A 65 15.29 -0.01 -0.16
CA THR A 65 16.23 1.11 -0.32
C THR A 65 15.50 2.44 -0.32
N GLY A 66 14.39 2.53 -1.04
CA GLY A 66 13.52 3.71 -1.09
C GLY A 66 12.99 4.07 0.30
N GLU A 67 12.35 3.12 0.98
CA GLU A 67 11.77 3.32 2.31
C GLU A 67 12.81 3.67 3.39
N THR A 68 13.98 3.01 3.34
CA THR A 68 15.09 3.34 4.25
C THR A 68 15.56 4.78 4.02
N THR A 69 15.64 5.21 2.77
CA THR A 69 16.04 6.58 2.40
C THR A 69 14.94 7.58 2.79
N ALA A 70 13.67 7.27 2.52
CA ALA A 70 12.53 8.12 2.89
C ALA A 70 12.42 8.30 4.41
N SER A 71 12.60 7.24 5.20
CA SER A 71 12.65 7.32 6.67
C SER A 71 13.70 8.31 7.15
N ALA A 72 14.94 8.22 6.65
CA ALA A 72 16.01 9.16 7.02
C ALA A 72 15.73 10.59 6.53
N LYS A 73 15.22 10.74 5.32
CA LYS A 73 14.83 12.01 4.69
C LYS A 73 13.76 12.72 5.50
N TYR A 74 12.68 12.01 5.85
CA TYR A 74 11.57 12.59 6.62
C TYR A 74 11.96 12.91 8.07
N ALA A 75 12.87 12.16 8.68
CA ALA A 75 13.46 12.55 9.96
C ALA A 75 14.20 13.89 9.88
N ALA A 76 14.93 14.14 8.79
CA ALA A 76 15.60 15.43 8.56
C ALA A 76 14.60 16.54 8.23
N TYR A 77 13.55 16.27 7.47
CA TYR A 77 12.46 17.21 7.17
C TYR A 77 11.68 17.60 8.44
N SER A 78 11.47 16.66 9.36
CA SER A 78 10.88 16.93 10.67
C SER A 78 11.70 17.96 11.45
N LYS A 79 13.03 17.81 11.52
CA LYS A 79 13.93 18.77 12.17
C LYS A 79 13.85 20.15 11.51
N LYS A 80 13.88 20.19 10.18
CA LYS A 80 13.79 21.44 9.41
C LYS A 80 12.46 22.17 9.65
N ALA A 81 11.34 21.44 9.66
CA ALA A 81 10.04 22.02 9.95
C ALA A 81 9.95 22.57 11.38
N GLN A 82 10.57 21.89 12.35
CA GLN A 82 10.67 22.38 13.72
C GLN A 82 11.50 23.67 13.83
N GLU A 83 12.65 23.73 13.12
CA GLU A 83 13.51 24.92 13.07
C GLU A 83 12.80 26.12 12.43
N GLU A 84 11.94 25.88 11.44
CA GLU A 84 11.16 26.92 10.76
C GLU A 84 9.87 27.33 11.53
N GLY A 85 9.61 26.72 12.70
CA GLY A 85 8.48 27.08 13.55
C GLY A 85 7.16 26.41 13.16
N PHE A 86 7.21 25.28 12.46
CA PHE A 86 6.05 24.49 12.03
C PHE A 86 5.96 23.15 12.78
N PRO A 87 5.73 23.12 14.10
CA PRO A 87 5.77 21.90 14.89
C PRO A 87 4.75 20.85 14.44
N GLN A 88 3.58 21.25 13.89
CA GLN A 88 2.59 20.30 13.36
C GLN A 88 3.13 19.56 12.13
N ILE A 89 3.82 20.25 11.24
CA ILE A 89 4.43 19.63 10.05
C ILE A 89 5.64 18.77 10.47
N ALA A 90 6.39 19.22 11.47
CA ALA A 90 7.45 18.40 12.07
C ALA A 90 6.92 17.08 12.62
N MET A 91 5.75 17.10 13.30
CA MET A 91 5.09 15.89 13.78
C MET A 91 4.63 14.96 12.66
N LEU A 92 4.08 15.50 11.57
CA LEU A 92 3.72 14.72 10.40
C LEU A 92 4.94 14.00 9.80
N PHE A 93 6.02 14.72 9.53
CA PHE A 93 7.24 14.13 9.01
C PHE A 93 7.88 13.10 9.96
N LYS A 94 7.80 13.33 11.27
CA LYS A 94 8.26 12.35 12.26
C LYS A 94 7.43 11.08 12.23
N ALA A 95 6.11 11.19 12.13
CA ALA A 95 5.21 10.06 12.01
C ALA A 95 5.47 9.28 10.71
N ALA A 96 5.60 9.97 9.60
CA ALA A 96 5.94 9.36 8.32
C ALA A 96 7.30 8.66 8.37
N SER A 97 8.35 9.31 8.88
CA SER A 97 9.66 8.68 9.06
C SER A 97 9.58 7.34 9.79
N ALA A 98 8.78 7.26 10.86
CA ALA A 98 8.57 6.02 11.60
C ALA A 98 7.76 4.99 10.80
N SER A 99 6.82 5.43 9.97
CA SER A 99 6.05 4.59 9.06
C SER A 99 6.93 3.96 7.99
N GLU A 100 7.77 4.75 7.31
CA GLU A 100 8.69 4.24 6.27
C GLU A 100 9.70 3.23 6.85
N ASN A 101 10.11 3.42 8.11
CA ASN A 101 10.93 2.40 8.77
C ASN A 101 10.18 1.08 8.99
N ILE A 102 8.86 1.11 9.21
CA ILE A 102 8.03 -0.10 9.28
C ILE A 102 7.95 -0.76 7.91
N HIS A 103 7.76 -0.01 6.83
CA HIS A 103 7.75 -0.53 5.46
C HIS A 103 9.09 -1.17 5.10
N ALA A 104 10.20 -0.47 5.34
CA ALA A 104 11.54 -0.99 5.12
C ALA A 104 11.76 -2.32 5.85
N ASN A 105 11.38 -2.42 7.13
CA ASN A 105 11.50 -3.65 7.90
C ASN A 105 10.63 -4.78 7.36
N ASN A 106 9.44 -4.48 6.85
CA ASN A 106 8.57 -5.47 6.22
C ASN A 106 9.18 -6.00 4.92
N HIS A 107 9.71 -5.13 4.06
CA HIS A 107 10.40 -5.55 2.82
C HIS A 107 11.65 -6.36 3.13
N LYS A 108 12.44 -5.93 4.13
CA LYS A 108 13.62 -6.64 4.60
C LYS A 108 13.26 -8.06 5.06
N ALA A 109 12.22 -8.22 5.87
CA ALA A 109 11.80 -9.53 6.36
C ALA A 109 11.44 -10.50 5.21
N VAL A 110 10.80 -9.99 4.14
CA VAL A 110 10.51 -10.80 2.96
C VAL A 110 11.77 -11.15 2.18
N LEU A 111 12.72 -10.22 2.04
CA LEU A 111 14.03 -10.50 1.42
C LEU A 111 14.79 -11.59 2.19
N GLU A 112 14.79 -11.54 3.52
CA GLU A 112 15.40 -12.55 4.39
C GLU A 112 14.73 -13.93 4.20
N ASP A 113 13.39 -13.98 4.12
CA ASP A 113 12.64 -15.22 3.87
C ASP A 113 12.95 -15.82 2.49
N LEU A 114 13.20 -14.99 1.49
CA LEU A 114 13.60 -15.39 0.15
C LEU A 114 15.10 -15.78 0.04
N GLY A 115 15.86 -15.67 1.13
CA GLY A 115 17.30 -15.93 1.14
C GLY A 115 18.13 -14.90 0.37
N ALA A 116 17.60 -13.72 0.13
CA ALA A 116 18.26 -12.66 -0.61
C ALA A 116 19.25 -11.87 0.26
N THR A 117 20.27 -11.30 -0.37
CA THR A 117 21.18 -10.37 0.30
C THR A 117 20.49 -9.04 0.53
N ILE A 118 20.52 -8.55 1.78
CA ILE A 118 19.94 -7.26 2.13
C ILE A 118 20.85 -6.13 1.65
N PRO A 119 20.34 -5.15 0.88
CA PRO A 119 21.13 -4.01 0.44
C PRO A 119 21.70 -3.19 1.61
N VAL A 120 22.93 -2.73 1.48
CA VAL A 120 23.51 -1.74 2.40
C VAL A 120 23.14 -0.35 1.91
N VAL A 121 22.16 0.27 2.56
CA VAL A 121 21.64 1.58 2.16
C VAL A 121 22.45 2.71 2.81
N LYS A 122 22.87 3.66 1.99
CA LYS A 122 23.43 4.95 2.42
C LYS A 122 22.48 6.05 1.95
N PRO A 123 21.55 6.52 2.80
CA PRO A 123 20.56 7.51 2.41
C PRO A 123 21.18 8.78 1.85
N THR A 124 20.74 9.19 0.68
CA THR A 124 21.17 10.47 0.04
C THR A 124 19.91 11.27 -0.28
N TYR A 125 19.83 12.48 0.27
CA TYR A 125 18.69 13.38 0.09
C TYR A 125 19.14 14.83 0.32
N THR A 126 18.29 15.78 -0.11
CA THR A 126 18.50 17.21 0.13
C THR A 126 17.41 17.73 1.06
N VAL A 127 17.80 18.55 2.04
CA VAL A 127 16.88 19.26 2.93
C VAL A 127 16.78 20.72 2.48
N LYS A 128 15.56 21.18 2.20
CA LYS A 128 15.26 22.54 1.77
C LYS A 128 14.29 23.20 2.77
N THR A 129 13.52 24.20 2.34
CA THR A 129 12.45 24.76 3.16
C THR A 129 11.34 23.74 3.43
N THR A 130 10.58 23.92 4.50
CA THR A 130 9.45 23.04 4.84
C THR A 130 8.46 22.91 3.69
N GLN A 131 8.19 23.99 2.97
CA GLN A 131 7.29 23.94 1.81
C GLN A 131 7.85 23.07 0.67
N GLU A 132 9.12 23.23 0.34
CA GLU A 132 9.77 22.44 -0.71
C GLU A 132 9.91 20.98 -0.31
N ASN A 133 10.16 20.70 0.97
CA ASN A 133 10.21 19.35 1.52
C ASN A 133 8.85 18.64 1.47
N LEU A 134 7.74 19.37 1.70
CA LEU A 134 6.39 18.83 1.50
C LEU A 134 6.11 18.52 0.03
N GLN A 135 6.54 19.39 -0.89
CA GLN A 135 6.40 19.15 -2.33
C GLN A 135 7.22 17.95 -2.79
N ASP A 136 8.44 17.79 -2.27
CA ASP A 136 9.29 16.61 -2.52
C ASP A 136 8.61 15.32 -2.03
N ALA A 137 8.09 15.33 -0.81
CA ALA A 137 7.35 14.20 -0.26
C ALA A 137 6.12 13.85 -1.12
N ILE A 138 5.28 14.82 -1.49
CA ILE A 138 4.12 14.60 -2.37
C ILE A 138 4.54 13.99 -3.72
N THR A 139 5.68 14.43 -4.28
CA THR A 139 6.21 13.90 -5.53
C THR A 139 6.64 12.44 -5.38
N GLY A 140 7.33 12.12 -4.29
CA GLY A 140 7.76 10.75 -3.95
C GLY A 140 6.56 9.81 -3.83
N GLU A 141 5.61 10.14 -2.94
CA GLU A 141 4.40 9.33 -2.74
C GLU A 141 3.59 9.17 -4.04
N SER A 142 3.52 10.21 -4.86
CA SER A 142 2.81 10.15 -6.15
C SER A 142 3.45 9.15 -7.11
N TYR A 143 4.78 9.09 -7.18
CA TYR A 143 5.52 8.10 -7.97
C TYR A 143 5.29 6.68 -7.44
N GLU A 144 5.38 6.49 -6.13
CA GLU A 144 5.18 5.20 -5.49
C GLU A 144 3.77 4.66 -5.73
N ILE A 145 2.75 5.52 -5.61
CA ILE A 145 1.35 5.17 -5.81
C ILE A 145 1.02 4.90 -7.27
N SER A 146 1.56 5.69 -8.20
CA SER A 146 1.17 5.61 -9.61
C SER A 146 2.00 4.63 -10.43
N THR A 147 3.22 4.33 -10.01
CA THR A 147 4.20 3.61 -10.83
C THR A 147 4.86 2.46 -10.08
N MET A 148 5.61 2.74 -9.02
CA MET A 148 6.48 1.77 -8.37
C MET A 148 5.70 0.59 -7.74
N TYR A 149 4.83 0.85 -6.79
CA TYR A 149 4.09 -0.22 -6.11
C TYR A 149 3.13 -0.99 -7.00
N PRO A 150 2.36 -0.36 -7.94
CA PRO A 150 1.55 -1.12 -8.89
C PRO A 150 2.33 -2.13 -9.72
N GLU A 151 3.53 -1.75 -10.21
CA GLU A 151 4.41 -2.64 -10.96
C GLU A 151 4.93 -3.79 -10.07
N PHE A 152 5.46 -3.46 -8.89
CA PHE A 152 6.02 -4.44 -7.97
C PHE A 152 4.98 -5.47 -7.50
N ILE A 153 3.76 -5.01 -7.21
CA ILE A 153 2.62 -5.86 -6.85
C ILE A 153 2.23 -6.77 -8.02
N ALA A 154 2.21 -6.26 -9.25
CA ALA A 154 1.91 -7.06 -10.43
C ALA A 154 2.94 -8.19 -10.62
N ASN A 155 4.24 -7.88 -10.46
CA ASN A 155 5.33 -8.85 -10.54
C ASN A 155 5.21 -9.92 -9.45
N ALA A 156 4.98 -9.53 -8.19
CA ALA A 156 4.80 -10.45 -7.07
C ALA A 156 3.56 -11.34 -7.26
N LYS A 157 2.48 -10.80 -7.84
CA LYS A 157 1.25 -11.54 -8.14
C LYS A 157 1.46 -12.59 -9.23
N SER A 158 2.23 -12.29 -10.26
CA SER A 158 2.46 -13.20 -11.39
C SER A 158 3.14 -14.51 -10.99
N ILE A 159 3.93 -14.49 -9.90
CA ILE A 159 4.61 -15.67 -9.34
C ILE A 159 3.99 -16.16 -8.02
N ASN A 160 2.83 -15.63 -7.62
CA ASN A 160 2.13 -15.96 -6.37
C ASN A 160 2.99 -15.78 -5.10
N SER A 161 3.89 -14.78 -5.06
CA SER A 161 4.71 -14.48 -3.88
C SER A 161 3.88 -13.79 -2.79
N GLN A 162 3.26 -14.58 -1.90
CA GLN A 162 2.29 -14.09 -0.91
C GLN A 162 2.88 -13.09 0.08
N LEU A 163 4.07 -13.36 0.64
CA LEU A 163 4.73 -12.46 1.59
C LEU A 163 5.12 -11.13 0.94
N ALA A 164 5.64 -11.16 -0.30
CA ALA A 164 5.90 -9.96 -1.07
C ALA A 164 4.62 -9.15 -1.31
N LEU A 165 3.52 -9.82 -1.71
CA LEU A 165 2.22 -9.17 -1.91
C LEU A 165 1.72 -8.49 -0.63
N ILE A 166 1.86 -9.12 0.54
CA ILE A 166 1.45 -8.54 1.81
C ILE A 166 2.28 -7.29 2.10
N SER A 167 3.61 -7.39 2.05
CA SER A 167 4.54 -6.30 2.35
C SER A 167 4.33 -5.10 1.42
N LEU A 168 4.31 -5.34 0.09
CA LEU A 168 4.12 -4.29 -0.91
C LEU A 168 2.74 -3.63 -0.82
N ASN A 169 1.67 -4.39 -0.55
CA ASN A 169 0.33 -3.82 -0.38
C ASN A 169 0.19 -3.01 0.92
N TYR A 170 0.92 -3.35 1.98
CA TYR A 170 0.92 -2.57 3.21
C TYR A 170 1.49 -1.17 2.95
N ALA A 171 2.66 -1.08 2.36
CA ALA A 171 3.26 0.17 1.96
C ALA A 171 2.35 0.92 0.96
N TYR A 172 2.02 0.35 -0.19
CA TYR A 172 1.18 0.97 -1.22
C TYR A 172 -0.08 1.66 -0.68
N LYS A 173 -0.79 1.00 0.24
CA LYS A 173 -2.01 1.56 0.84
C LYS A 173 -1.71 2.65 1.87
N THR A 174 -0.55 2.62 2.49
CA THR A 174 -0.11 3.63 3.45
C THR A 174 0.35 4.89 2.72
N GLU A 175 1.09 4.79 1.61
CA GLU A 175 1.54 5.94 0.81
C GLU A 175 0.37 6.75 0.27
N GLN A 176 -0.75 6.11 -0.07
CA GLN A 176 -1.99 6.82 -0.39
C GLN A 176 -2.48 7.70 0.77
N LYS A 177 -2.24 7.33 2.02
CA LYS A 177 -2.58 8.14 3.20
C LYS A 177 -1.56 9.23 3.45
N HIS A 178 -0.27 8.92 3.32
CA HIS A 178 0.80 9.90 3.45
C HIS A 178 0.62 11.05 2.47
N LYS A 179 0.36 10.74 1.19
CA LYS A 179 0.10 11.76 0.18
C LYS A 179 -1.03 12.72 0.60
N VAL A 180 -2.16 12.18 1.07
CA VAL A 180 -3.30 13.02 1.54
C VAL A 180 -2.89 13.90 2.72
N LEU A 181 -2.09 13.38 3.66
CA LEU A 181 -1.62 14.13 4.81
C LEU A 181 -0.64 15.25 4.39
N TYR A 182 0.25 14.98 3.44
CA TYR A 182 1.18 15.99 2.90
C TYR A 182 0.45 17.05 2.07
N ASP A 183 -0.51 16.69 1.22
CA ASP A 183 -1.34 17.64 0.48
C ASP A 183 -2.07 18.59 1.45
N LYS A 184 -2.67 18.05 2.51
CA LYS A 184 -3.33 18.81 3.58
C LYS A 184 -2.34 19.75 4.30
N ALA A 185 -1.15 19.26 4.61
CA ALA A 185 -0.12 20.04 5.29
C ALA A 185 0.40 21.20 4.42
N LEU A 186 0.63 20.95 3.13
CA LEU A 186 1.05 21.96 2.16
C LEU A 186 -0.02 23.06 2.00
N ALA A 187 -1.28 22.67 1.86
CA ALA A 187 -2.39 23.61 1.76
C ALA A 187 -2.53 24.47 3.03
N ALA A 188 -2.38 23.85 4.21
CA ALA A 188 -2.43 24.55 5.49
C ALA A 188 -1.25 25.53 5.65
N LEU A 189 -0.06 25.16 5.18
CA LEU A 189 1.12 26.04 5.20
C LEU A 189 0.89 27.26 4.28
N GLN A 190 0.43 27.05 3.06
CA GLN A 190 0.18 28.10 2.07
C GLN A 190 -0.92 29.08 2.50
N SER A 191 -1.89 28.61 3.29
CA SER A 191 -2.99 29.43 3.80
C SER A 191 -2.77 29.99 5.22
N ASN A 192 -1.56 29.83 5.81
CA ASN A 192 -1.24 30.18 7.21
C ASN A 192 -2.14 29.50 8.25
N GLN A 193 -2.60 28.28 7.96
CA GLN A 193 -3.48 27.51 8.83
C GLN A 193 -2.80 26.28 9.44
N VAL A 194 -1.47 26.25 9.57
CA VAL A 194 -0.69 25.12 10.08
C VAL A 194 -1.18 24.65 11.46
N LYS A 195 -1.66 25.58 12.32
CA LYS A 195 -2.20 25.27 13.64
C LYS A 195 -3.44 24.36 13.64
N THR A 196 -4.09 24.16 12.48
CA THR A 196 -5.22 23.24 12.33
C THR A 196 -4.80 21.80 12.12
N LEU A 197 -3.53 21.57 11.84
CA LEU A 197 -2.97 20.22 11.66
C LEU A 197 -2.78 19.54 13.02
N SER A 198 -2.76 18.20 13.01
CA SER A 198 -2.57 17.40 14.22
C SER A 198 -1.18 17.58 14.84
N MET A 199 -1.14 17.52 16.17
CA MET A 199 0.10 17.40 16.97
C MET A 199 0.32 15.96 17.44
N GLN A 200 -0.54 15.03 17.03
CA GLN A 200 -0.51 13.65 17.45
C GLN A 200 -0.86 12.74 16.30
N TYR A 201 -0.08 11.68 16.14
CA TYR A 201 -0.31 10.66 15.12
C TYR A 201 -0.29 9.26 15.74
N TYR A 202 -0.98 8.34 15.13
CA TYR A 202 -1.03 6.94 15.53
C TYR A 202 -0.60 6.06 14.35
N LEU A 203 0.39 5.20 14.57
CA LEU A 203 0.95 4.32 13.55
C LEU A 203 0.61 2.87 13.85
N CYS A 204 0.11 2.16 12.85
CA CYS A 204 -0.02 0.72 12.95
C CYS A 204 1.37 0.06 12.89
N PRO A 205 1.81 -0.68 13.92
CA PRO A 205 3.14 -1.27 13.93
C PRO A 205 3.34 -2.39 12.91
N THR A 206 2.25 -2.88 12.29
CA THR A 206 2.30 -3.95 11.30
C THR A 206 2.47 -3.44 9.89
N CYS A 207 1.77 -2.36 9.51
CA CYS A 207 1.73 -1.90 8.13
C CYS A 207 2.10 -0.42 7.93
N GLY A 208 2.50 0.29 8.99
CA GLY A 208 2.83 1.71 8.90
C GLY A 208 1.63 2.66 8.82
N ASN A 209 0.41 2.17 8.56
CA ASN A 209 -0.74 3.04 8.35
C ASN A 209 -0.85 4.14 9.40
N THR A 210 -0.86 5.40 8.94
CA THR A 210 -0.74 6.60 9.76
C THR A 210 -2.10 7.30 9.87
N TYR A 211 -2.49 7.66 11.10
CA TYR A 211 -3.73 8.36 11.41
C TYR A 211 -3.42 9.68 12.13
N ASP A 212 -4.02 10.77 11.67
CA ASP A 212 -3.96 12.11 12.29
C ASP A 212 -5.12 12.38 13.26
N VAL A 213 -5.92 11.36 13.51
CA VAL A 213 -7.04 11.31 14.46
C VAL A 213 -7.04 9.99 15.20
N MET A 214 -7.87 9.86 16.23
CA MET A 214 -8.04 8.59 16.96
C MET A 214 -8.35 7.45 15.96
N PRO A 215 -7.53 6.38 15.93
CA PRO A 215 -7.72 5.29 14.99
C PRO A 215 -8.93 4.43 15.33
N PRO A 216 -9.51 3.72 14.35
CA PRO A 216 -10.56 2.73 14.60
C PRO A 216 -10.01 1.56 15.45
N LYS A 217 -10.90 0.75 16.04
CA LYS A 217 -10.50 -0.42 16.86
C LYS A 217 -9.54 -1.39 16.16
N ARG A 218 -9.56 -1.45 14.84
CA ARG A 218 -8.68 -2.23 14.00
C ARG A 218 -8.14 -1.39 12.85
N CYS A 219 -6.89 -1.58 12.52
CA CYS A 219 -6.27 -0.97 11.33
C CYS A 219 -7.06 -1.30 10.06
N GLY A 220 -7.36 -0.30 9.25
CA GLY A 220 -8.09 -0.49 7.99
C GLY A 220 -7.29 -1.23 6.89
N ILE A 221 -5.98 -1.44 7.10
CA ILE A 221 -5.10 -2.14 6.16
C ILE A 221 -4.76 -3.55 6.68
N SER A 222 -4.14 -3.65 7.85
CA SER A 222 -3.60 -4.91 8.40
C SER A 222 -4.52 -5.61 9.40
N MET A 223 -5.64 -5.02 9.77
CA MET A 223 -6.57 -5.49 10.83
C MET A 223 -5.94 -5.58 12.23
N THR A 224 -4.76 -5.01 12.43
CA THR A 224 -4.10 -4.93 13.75
C THR A 224 -4.95 -4.16 14.74
N ASN A 225 -5.08 -4.65 15.98
CA ASN A 225 -5.81 -3.97 17.06
C ASN A 225 -5.13 -2.62 17.41
N SER A 226 -5.90 -1.55 17.51
CA SER A 226 -5.41 -0.20 17.79
C SER A 226 -4.71 -0.04 19.14
N GLU A 227 -4.95 -0.93 20.10
CA GLU A 227 -4.20 -0.97 21.37
C GLU A 227 -2.69 -1.18 21.20
N LYS A 228 -2.27 -1.71 20.01
CA LYS A 228 -0.87 -1.91 19.66
C LYS A 228 -0.24 -0.74 18.93
N PHE A 229 -1.02 0.30 18.60
CA PHE A 229 -0.53 1.41 17.78
C PHE A 229 0.53 2.21 18.52
N ILE A 230 1.52 2.64 17.76
CA ILE A 230 2.57 3.54 18.23
C ILE A 230 2.01 4.96 18.18
N GLN A 231 2.07 5.66 19.31
CA GLN A 231 1.64 7.04 19.42
C GLN A 231 2.84 7.98 19.27
N ILE A 232 2.72 8.95 18.38
CA ILE A 232 3.73 10.00 18.12
C ILE A 232 3.15 11.32 18.64
N GLU A 233 3.69 11.83 19.75
CA GLU A 233 3.14 13.00 20.48
C GLU A 233 4.12 14.17 20.59
N LYS A 234 5.42 13.94 20.38
CA LYS A 234 6.47 14.95 20.55
C LYS A 234 7.39 14.93 19.35
N ALA A 235 7.67 16.09 18.80
CA ALA A 235 8.62 16.27 17.72
C ALA A 235 10.08 16.13 18.19
#